data_0a8efc059f516fee911e11b9dc4df68d
#
_entry.id   0a8efc059f516fee911e11b9dc4df68d
#
_cell.length_a   1.000
_cell.length_b   1.000
_cell.length_c   1.000
_cell.angle_alpha   90.00
_cell.angle_beta   90.00
_cell.angle_gamma   90.00
#
_symmetry.space_group_name_H-M   'P 1'
#
loop_
_entity.id
_entity.type
_entity.pdbx_description
1 polymer ?
#
loop_
_entity_poly.entity_id
_entity_poly.type
_entity_poly.pdbx_seq_one_letter_code
_entity_poly.pdbx_strand_id
1 'polypeptide(L)'
;LRKIKKHNPRIQLGFNRRYDPGHSSLKKELQKGKIGRLEKIIITSRDPAPPPLDYLKVSGGIFKDMMIHDFDLARFYLEKDEVSSIFSTGSNISDKKFDKIKDYELASCILRSKKGVQCIITNSRHCSFGYDQRVELFGSKGMLISGNKKENETEIFTKNNTSQKKPLLNFFIDRYVDAYKLQLDELARYTLKKNKPISSFEDG
;
A
#
# COMPACT_ATOMS: atom_id res chain seq x y z
N LEU A 1 8.16 5.71 -22.93
CA LEU A 1 7.94 7.03 -22.29
C LEU A 1 7.96 8.17 -23.31
N ARG A 2 9.07 8.41 -24.07
CA ARG A 2 9.17 9.52 -25.05
C ARG A 2 8.10 9.48 -26.15
N LYS A 3 7.74 8.30 -26.67
CA LYS A 3 6.69 8.14 -27.70
C LYS A 3 5.30 8.50 -27.18
N ILE A 4 4.99 8.15 -25.94
CA ILE A 4 3.69 8.43 -25.32
C ILE A 4 3.54 9.91 -25.01
N LYS A 5 4.56 10.59 -24.51
CA LYS A 5 4.54 12.03 -24.19
C LYS A 5 4.20 12.91 -25.42
N LYS A 6 4.58 12.50 -26.63
CA LYS A 6 4.27 13.26 -27.86
C LYS A 6 2.77 13.44 -28.12
N HIS A 7 1.94 12.53 -27.63
CA HIS A 7 0.49 12.56 -27.85
C HIS A 7 -0.29 13.20 -26.70
N ASN A 8 0.41 13.68 -25.65
CA ASN A 8 -0.20 14.26 -24.44
C ASN A 8 -1.41 13.46 -23.93
N PRO A 9 -1.28 12.12 -23.76
CA PRO A 9 -2.40 11.26 -23.38
C PRO A 9 -2.79 11.51 -21.93
N ARG A 10 -4.05 11.31 -21.62
CA ARG A 10 -4.55 11.33 -20.25
C ARG A 10 -4.36 9.95 -19.64
N ILE A 11 -3.34 9.80 -18.81
CA ILE A 11 -2.98 8.54 -18.16
C ILE A 11 -3.09 8.70 -16.66
N GLN A 12 -3.77 7.76 -16.02
CA GLN A 12 -3.81 7.57 -14.59
C GLN A 12 -3.23 6.19 -14.29
N LEU A 13 -2.35 6.11 -13.30
CA LEU A 13 -1.81 4.82 -12.86
C LEU A 13 -2.74 4.12 -11.89
N GLY A 14 -2.69 2.78 -11.89
CA GLY A 14 -3.50 1.92 -11.05
C GLY A 14 -3.07 1.88 -9.57
N PHE A 15 -2.50 2.94 -9.02
CA PHE A 15 -2.15 3.04 -7.59
C PHE A 15 -3.38 3.34 -6.74
N ASN A 16 -4.29 2.38 -6.69
CA ASN A 16 -5.58 2.48 -6.05
C ASN A 16 -5.50 2.81 -4.55
N ARG A 17 -4.42 2.44 -3.86
CA ARG A 17 -4.26 2.67 -2.41
C ARG A 17 -4.24 4.16 -2.04
N ARG A 18 -3.81 5.05 -2.94
CA ARG A 18 -3.91 6.51 -2.74
C ARG A 18 -5.35 7.00 -2.61
N TYR A 19 -6.31 6.25 -3.14
CA TYR A 19 -7.75 6.54 -3.13
C TYR A 19 -8.48 5.85 -1.97
N ASP A 20 -7.84 4.93 -1.24
CA ASP A 20 -8.45 4.30 -0.08
C ASP A 20 -8.83 5.37 0.96
N PRO A 21 -10.08 5.41 1.46
CA PRO A 21 -10.52 6.43 2.40
C PRO A 21 -9.63 6.55 3.64
N GLY A 22 -9.17 5.42 4.20
CA GLY A 22 -8.26 5.40 5.34
C GLY A 22 -6.89 5.99 4.99
N HIS A 23 -6.25 5.47 3.94
CA HIS A 23 -4.91 5.92 3.54
C HIS A 23 -4.91 7.38 3.06
N SER A 24 -5.91 7.81 2.30
CA SER A 24 -6.05 9.20 1.87
C SER A 24 -6.32 10.15 3.04
N SER A 25 -7.02 9.69 4.08
CA SER A 25 -7.23 10.47 5.32
C SER A 25 -5.91 10.74 6.05
N LEU A 26 -5.02 9.74 6.15
CA LEU A 26 -3.67 9.94 6.72
C LEU A 26 -2.94 11.09 6.01
N LYS A 27 -3.00 11.11 4.67
CA LYS A 27 -2.37 12.16 3.87
C LYS A 27 -2.94 13.55 4.18
N LYS A 28 -4.25 13.66 4.26
CA LYS A 28 -4.94 14.92 4.57
C LYS A 28 -4.58 15.43 5.96
N GLU A 29 -4.56 14.56 6.97
CA GLU A 29 -4.23 14.96 8.34
C GLU A 29 -2.73 15.28 8.51
N LEU A 30 -1.84 14.57 7.78
CA LEU A 30 -0.42 14.90 7.70
C LEU A 30 -0.22 16.32 7.13
N GLN A 31 -0.90 16.65 6.02
CA GLN A 31 -0.83 17.97 5.38
C GLN A 31 -1.37 19.09 6.26
N LYS A 32 -2.34 18.81 7.13
CA LYS A 32 -2.81 19.76 8.16
C LYS A 32 -1.84 19.93 9.34
N GLY A 33 -0.72 19.21 9.35
CA GLY A 33 0.29 19.27 10.41
C GLY A 33 -0.12 18.65 11.74
N LYS A 34 -1.13 17.76 11.76
CA LYS A 34 -1.68 17.16 12.99
C LYS A 34 -0.66 16.40 13.82
N ILE A 35 0.32 15.75 13.17
CA ILE A 35 1.39 15.01 13.84
C ILE A 35 2.74 15.74 13.84
N GLY A 36 2.75 17.02 13.43
CA GLY A 36 3.98 17.79 13.30
C GLY A 36 4.85 17.32 12.13
N ARG A 37 6.19 17.30 12.33
CA ARG A 37 7.13 16.80 11.32
C ARG A 37 7.03 15.28 11.21
N LEU A 38 6.87 14.76 10.01
CA LEU A 38 6.90 13.31 9.75
C LEU A 38 8.32 12.77 10.03
N GLU A 39 8.42 11.70 10.79
CA GLU A 39 9.68 11.08 11.20
C GLU A 39 9.79 9.63 10.75
N LYS A 40 8.67 8.89 10.75
CA LYS A 40 8.64 7.49 10.33
C LYS A 40 7.35 7.12 9.63
N ILE A 41 7.45 6.20 8.66
CA ILE A 41 6.35 5.55 7.97
C ILE A 41 6.51 4.04 8.20
N ILE A 42 5.45 3.35 8.60
CA ILE A 42 5.43 1.88 8.65
C ILE A 42 4.28 1.39 7.77
N ILE A 43 4.60 0.51 6.81
CA ILE A 43 3.61 -0.09 5.90
C ILE A 43 3.69 -1.61 6.05
N THR A 44 2.56 -2.22 6.33
CA THR A 44 2.40 -3.67 6.37
C THR A 44 1.42 -4.10 5.30
N SER A 45 1.83 -5.00 4.42
CA SER A 45 0.98 -5.58 3.37
C SER A 45 1.17 -7.08 3.33
N ARG A 46 0.10 -7.84 3.61
CA ARG A 46 0.12 -9.30 3.61
C ARG A 46 -1.10 -9.83 2.87
N ASP A 47 -0.87 -10.69 1.91
CA ASP A 47 -1.93 -11.41 1.19
C ASP A 47 -2.39 -12.63 1.96
N PRO A 48 -3.66 -13.03 1.92
CA PRO A 48 -4.15 -14.22 2.63
C PRO A 48 -3.53 -15.51 2.10
N ALA A 49 -3.20 -15.56 0.81
CA ALA A 49 -2.55 -16.68 0.15
C ALA A 49 -1.74 -16.20 -1.06
N PRO A 50 -0.69 -16.94 -1.46
CA PRO A 50 0.08 -16.60 -2.65
C PRO A 50 -0.76 -16.81 -3.93
N PRO A 51 -0.55 -15.99 -4.97
CA PRO A 51 -1.16 -16.21 -6.27
C PRO A 51 -0.75 -17.55 -6.90
N PRO A 52 -1.47 -18.00 -7.95
CA PRO A 52 -1.09 -19.19 -8.73
C PRO A 52 0.34 -19.10 -9.26
N LEU A 53 1.03 -20.24 -9.35
CA LEU A 53 2.44 -20.31 -9.76
C LEU A 53 2.68 -19.69 -11.15
N ASP A 54 1.77 -19.87 -12.08
CA ASP A 54 1.93 -19.33 -13.44
C ASP A 54 1.85 -17.81 -13.47
N TYR A 55 1.04 -17.19 -12.59
CA TYR A 55 1.06 -15.76 -12.38
C TYR A 55 2.40 -15.30 -11.77
N LEU A 56 2.87 -15.98 -10.73
CA LEU A 56 4.13 -15.63 -10.05
C LEU A 56 5.33 -15.62 -11.01
N LYS A 57 5.39 -16.54 -11.97
CA LYS A 57 6.47 -16.61 -12.98
C LYS A 57 6.57 -15.36 -13.85
N VAL A 58 5.47 -14.64 -14.06
CA VAL A 58 5.41 -13.49 -14.97
C VAL A 58 5.14 -12.16 -14.26
N SER A 59 4.83 -12.18 -12.96
CA SER A 59 4.47 -10.99 -12.18
C SER A 59 5.62 -9.99 -11.99
N GLY A 60 6.85 -10.46 -12.11
CA GLY A 60 8.05 -9.65 -11.83
C GLY A 60 8.54 -9.73 -10.39
N GLY A 61 7.95 -10.62 -9.58
CA GLY A 61 8.33 -10.90 -8.20
C GLY A 61 7.73 -9.94 -7.17
N ILE A 62 7.90 -10.27 -5.89
CA ILE A 62 7.24 -9.58 -4.77
C ILE A 62 7.49 -8.05 -4.78
N PHE A 63 8.66 -7.60 -5.20
CA PHE A 63 9.00 -6.18 -5.22
C PHE A 63 8.24 -5.40 -6.30
N LYS A 64 8.05 -5.97 -7.51
CA LYS A 64 7.36 -5.31 -8.63
C LYS A 64 5.87 -5.55 -8.64
N ASP A 65 5.42 -6.67 -8.10
CA ASP A 65 4.02 -7.07 -8.11
C ASP A 65 3.26 -6.57 -6.87
N MET A 66 3.85 -6.76 -5.69
CA MET A 66 3.21 -6.44 -4.42
C MET A 66 3.75 -5.15 -3.79
N MET A 67 5.07 -5.07 -3.55
CA MET A 67 5.69 -3.95 -2.84
C MET A 67 5.67 -2.63 -3.63
N ILE A 68 5.46 -2.67 -4.93
CA ILE A 68 5.29 -1.47 -5.77
C ILE A 68 4.20 -0.54 -5.23
N HIS A 69 3.10 -1.10 -4.70
CA HIS A 69 2.02 -0.34 -4.10
C HIS A 69 2.42 0.32 -2.79
N ASP A 70 3.34 -0.29 -2.04
CA ASP A 70 3.85 0.25 -0.78
C ASP A 70 4.93 1.31 -1.02
N PHE A 71 5.77 1.12 -2.04
CA PHE A 71 6.69 2.16 -2.51
C PHE A 71 5.93 3.40 -2.97
N ASP A 72 4.83 3.21 -3.69
CA ASP A 72 3.96 4.29 -4.11
C ASP A 72 3.36 5.04 -2.91
N LEU A 73 2.82 4.32 -1.91
CA LEU A 73 2.32 4.94 -0.69
C LEU A 73 3.40 5.68 0.10
N ALA A 74 4.60 5.12 0.21
CA ALA A 74 5.72 5.80 0.87
C ALA A 74 6.02 7.14 0.18
N ARG A 75 6.14 7.17 -1.15
CA ARG A 75 6.34 8.38 -1.94
C ARG A 75 5.17 9.36 -1.80
N PHE A 76 3.94 8.85 -1.76
CA PHE A 76 2.73 9.65 -1.56
C PHE A 76 2.76 10.44 -0.24
N TYR A 77 3.24 9.82 0.85
CA TYR A 77 3.37 10.50 2.14
C TYR A 77 4.61 11.39 2.22
N LEU A 78 5.74 10.98 1.62
CA LEU A 78 6.98 11.77 1.58
C LEU A 78 6.85 13.04 0.71
N GLU A 79 5.92 13.07 -0.24
CA GLU A 79 5.69 14.21 -1.17
C GLU A 79 6.95 14.53 -2.01
N LYS A 80 7.53 15.71 -1.74
CA LYS A 80 8.74 16.21 -2.41
C LYS A 80 10.04 15.73 -1.76
N ASP A 81 9.96 14.98 -0.66
CA ASP A 81 11.13 14.45 0.02
C ASP A 81 11.54 13.13 -0.63
N GLU A 82 12.57 13.16 -1.45
CA GLU A 82 13.01 12.03 -2.25
C GLU A 82 13.71 10.96 -1.41
N VAL A 83 13.57 9.69 -1.81
CA VAL A 83 14.31 8.57 -1.21
C VAL A 83 15.79 8.70 -1.55
N SER A 84 16.65 8.63 -0.54
CA SER A 84 18.13 8.73 -0.66
C SER A 84 18.84 7.38 -0.56
N SER A 85 18.27 6.43 0.18
CA SER A 85 18.84 5.09 0.32
C SER A 85 17.75 4.05 0.56
N ILE A 86 18.06 2.82 0.16
CA ILE A 86 17.18 1.66 0.30
C ILE A 86 17.99 0.45 0.73
N PHE A 87 17.47 -0.30 1.69
CA PHE A 87 17.93 -1.64 2.03
C PHE A 87 16.74 -2.59 1.93
N SER A 88 16.92 -3.74 1.30
CA SER A 88 15.87 -4.74 1.16
C SER A 88 16.39 -6.15 1.36
N THR A 89 15.53 -7.02 1.87
CA THR A 89 15.78 -8.45 2.03
C THR A 89 14.52 -9.24 1.72
N GLY A 90 14.71 -10.49 1.29
CA GLY A 90 13.63 -11.44 1.05
C GLY A 90 14.00 -12.83 1.54
N SER A 91 13.00 -13.65 1.83
CA SER A 91 13.20 -15.02 2.29
C SER A 91 12.04 -15.93 1.91
N ASN A 92 12.34 -17.25 1.87
CA ASN A 92 11.39 -18.33 1.58
C ASN A 92 11.47 -19.35 2.72
N ILE A 93 10.53 -19.28 3.66
CA ILE A 93 10.52 -20.14 4.85
C ILE A 93 9.48 -21.24 4.71
N SER A 94 8.26 -20.87 4.27
CA SER A 94 7.11 -21.77 4.27
C SER A 94 6.94 -22.53 2.95
N ASP A 95 7.29 -21.93 1.82
CA ASP A 95 7.02 -22.51 0.50
C ASP A 95 8.23 -22.43 -0.44
N LYS A 96 8.90 -23.57 -0.63
CA LYS A 96 10.08 -23.72 -1.50
C LYS A 96 9.80 -23.53 -2.99
N LYS A 97 8.54 -23.39 -3.41
CA LYS A 97 8.23 -23.07 -4.82
C LYS A 97 8.78 -21.71 -5.25
N PHE A 98 8.91 -20.77 -4.32
CA PHE A 98 9.46 -19.44 -4.59
C PHE A 98 10.95 -19.49 -4.98
N ASP A 99 11.73 -20.42 -4.39
CA ASP A 99 13.14 -20.62 -4.78
C ASP A 99 13.26 -21.03 -6.25
N LYS A 100 12.34 -21.90 -6.72
CA LYS A 100 12.34 -22.39 -8.11
C LYS A 100 12.07 -21.31 -9.14
N ILE A 101 11.33 -20.27 -8.77
CA ILE A 101 11.00 -19.13 -9.65
C ILE A 101 11.86 -17.90 -9.37
N LYS A 102 12.83 -18.00 -8.46
CA LYS A 102 13.72 -16.90 -8.04
C LYS A 102 12.95 -15.69 -7.51
N ASP A 103 11.90 -15.93 -6.74
CA ASP A 103 11.09 -14.91 -6.08
C ASP A 103 11.07 -15.15 -4.56
N TYR A 104 10.43 -14.27 -3.80
CA TYR A 104 10.31 -14.37 -2.35
C TYR A 104 8.85 -14.44 -1.91
N GLU A 105 8.59 -15.21 -0.84
CA GLU A 105 7.30 -15.21 -0.14
C GLU A 105 7.19 -14.09 0.89
N LEU A 106 8.33 -13.69 1.46
CA LEU A 106 8.47 -12.62 2.43
C LEU A 106 9.47 -11.60 1.93
N ALA A 107 9.17 -10.32 2.10
CA ALA A 107 10.12 -9.26 1.81
C ALA A 107 10.00 -8.12 2.82
N SER A 108 11.13 -7.52 3.16
CA SER A 108 11.18 -6.31 3.98
C SER A 108 12.08 -5.28 3.32
N CYS A 109 11.71 -4.01 3.48
CA CYS A 109 12.45 -2.90 2.91
C CYS A 109 12.50 -1.73 3.89
N ILE A 110 13.69 -1.12 4.02
CA ILE A 110 13.88 0.12 4.76
C ILE A 110 14.32 1.19 3.77
N LEU A 111 13.54 2.27 3.67
CA LEU A 111 13.86 3.45 2.89
C LEU A 111 14.27 4.58 3.84
N ARG A 112 15.19 5.42 3.40
CA ARG A 112 15.50 6.69 4.05
C ARG A 112 15.35 7.82 3.05
N SER A 113 14.63 8.88 3.41
CA SER A 113 14.51 10.07 2.59
C SER A 113 15.70 11.01 2.75
N LYS A 114 15.82 12.00 1.86
CA LYS A 114 16.86 13.04 1.95
C LYS A 114 16.76 13.85 3.24
N LYS A 115 15.54 14.07 3.76
CA LYS A 115 15.31 14.76 5.06
C LYS A 115 15.43 13.84 6.27
N GLY A 116 15.72 12.56 6.07
CA GLY A 116 15.97 11.59 7.14
C GLY A 116 14.73 10.82 7.60
N VAL A 117 13.56 10.99 6.97
CA VAL A 117 12.38 10.16 7.28
C VAL A 117 12.69 8.70 6.97
N GLN A 118 12.39 7.81 7.91
CA GLN A 118 12.51 6.37 7.72
C GLN A 118 11.19 5.77 7.28
N CYS A 119 11.21 4.89 6.28
CA CYS A 119 10.05 4.11 5.89
C CYS A 119 10.39 2.62 5.99
N ILE A 120 9.57 1.87 6.75
CA ILE A 120 9.70 0.43 6.92
C ILE A 120 8.51 -0.23 6.21
N ILE A 121 8.80 -1.11 5.26
CA ILE A 121 7.80 -1.86 4.51
C ILE A 121 8.00 -3.34 4.79
N THR A 122 6.92 -4.05 5.12
CA THR A 122 6.94 -5.51 5.26
C THR A 122 5.84 -6.15 4.43
N ASN A 123 6.20 -7.11 3.59
CA ASN A 123 5.29 -7.85 2.74
C ASN A 123 5.33 -9.35 3.02
N SER A 124 4.19 -10.00 2.86
CA SER A 124 4.06 -11.45 2.89
C SER A 124 3.05 -11.93 1.85
N ARG A 125 3.39 -13.00 1.14
CA ARG A 125 2.48 -13.69 0.21
C ARG A 125 1.49 -14.61 0.94
N HIS A 126 1.53 -14.65 2.28
CA HIS A 126 0.57 -15.40 3.08
C HIS A 126 0.28 -14.71 4.40
N CYS A 127 -0.96 -14.86 4.87
CA CYS A 127 -1.42 -14.33 6.15
C CYS A 127 -2.66 -15.10 6.62
N SER A 128 -2.52 -15.91 7.65
CA SER A 128 -3.57 -16.81 8.13
C SER A 128 -4.83 -16.10 8.65
N PHE A 129 -4.74 -14.83 9.01
CA PHE A 129 -5.85 -14.04 9.55
C PHE A 129 -6.49 -13.07 8.52
N GLY A 130 -6.15 -13.20 7.24
CA GLY A 130 -6.78 -12.46 6.16
C GLY A 130 -5.88 -11.40 5.50
N TYR A 131 -6.49 -10.47 4.76
CA TYR A 131 -5.78 -9.43 3.99
C TYR A 131 -5.35 -8.28 4.91
N ASP A 132 -4.09 -8.32 5.37
CA ASP A 132 -3.53 -7.37 6.34
C ASP A 132 -2.87 -6.18 5.64
N GLN A 133 -3.51 -5.01 5.69
CA GLN A 133 -3.11 -3.78 5.01
C GLN A 133 -3.14 -2.60 5.97
N ARG A 134 -1.99 -2.23 6.52
CA ARG A 134 -1.90 -1.18 7.55
C ARG A 134 -0.83 -0.16 7.23
N VAL A 135 -1.11 1.09 7.57
CA VAL A 135 -0.16 2.20 7.47
C VAL A 135 -0.13 2.97 8.78
N GLU A 136 1.06 3.26 9.25
CA GLU A 136 1.31 4.14 10.40
C GLU A 136 2.23 5.29 9.95
N LEU A 137 1.85 6.52 10.32
CA LEU A 137 2.66 7.72 10.15
C LEU A 137 2.97 8.27 11.54
N PHE A 138 4.24 8.24 11.94
CA PHE A 138 4.73 8.76 13.21
C PHE A 138 5.44 10.09 12.99
N GLY A 139 5.10 11.08 13.80
CA GLY A 139 5.66 12.42 13.72
C GLY A 139 5.95 13.03 15.10
N SER A 140 6.58 14.18 15.08
CA SER A 140 7.08 14.86 16.30
C SER A 140 6.00 15.27 17.32
N LYS A 141 4.71 15.25 16.95
CA LYS A 141 3.58 15.63 17.80
C LYS A 141 2.49 14.57 17.93
N GLY A 142 2.69 13.39 17.33
CA GLY A 142 1.69 12.32 17.37
C GLY A 142 1.83 11.30 16.26
N MET A 143 0.81 10.49 16.12
CA MET A 143 0.80 9.36 15.19
C MET A 143 -0.57 9.25 14.52
N LEU A 144 -0.59 8.82 13.25
CA LEU A 144 -1.79 8.49 12.49
C LEU A 144 -1.73 7.04 12.06
N ILE A 145 -2.84 6.33 12.14
CA ILE A 145 -2.94 4.92 11.75
C ILE A 145 -4.15 4.72 10.81
N SER A 146 -3.91 4.01 9.70
CA SER A 146 -4.95 3.39 8.88
C SER A 146 -4.86 1.89 9.06
N GLY A 147 -5.86 1.33 9.75
CA GLY A 147 -5.92 -0.10 10.09
C GLY A 147 -6.64 -0.94 9.04
N ASN A 148 -6.80 -2.21 9.38
CA ASN A 148 -7.53 -3.17 8.57
C ASN A 148 -9.04 -2.94 8.62
N LYS A 149 -9.73 -3.33 7.54
CA LYS A 149 -11.19 -3.38 7.48
C LYS A 149 -11.68 -4.79 7.79
N LYS A 150 -12.70 -4.88 8.61
CA LYS A 150 -13.47 -6.09 8.91
C LYS A 150 -14.79 -6.05 8.14
N GLU A 151 -15.48 -7.18 8.11
CA GLU A 151 -16.82 -7.26 7.54
C GLU A 151 -17.79 -6.27 8.20
N ASN A 152 -17.71 -6.17 9.52
CA ASN A 152 -18.43 -5.19 10.34
C ASN A 152 -17.73 -5.00 11.71
N GLU A 153 -18.23 -4.07 12.51
CA GLU A 153 -17.64 -3.71 13.82
C GLU A 153 -18.23 -4.50 15.00
N THR A 154 -19.04 -5.57 14.77
CA THR A 154 -19.60 -6.39 15.84
C THR A 154 -18.50 -7.06 16.65
N GLU A 155 -18.57 -6.91 17.96
CA GLU A 155 -17.73 -7.61 18.93
C GLU A 155 -18.60 -8.54 19.79
N ILE A 156 -18.11 -9.74 20.08
CA ILE A 156 -18.83 -10.75 20.86
C ILE A 156 -18.13 -10.91 22.21
N PHE A 157 -18.88 -10.70 23.27
CA PHE A 157 -18.44 -10.90 24.65
C PHE A 157 -19.24 -12.08 25.24
N THR A 158 -18.55 -13.10 25.68
CA THR A 158 -19.17 -14.29 26.35
C THR A 158 -18.36 -14.63 27.59
N LYS A 159 -18.86 -15.61 28.37
CA LYS A 159 -18.13 -16.13 29.54
C LYS A 159 -16.69 -16.58 29.21
N ASN A 160 -16.47 -17.11 27.98
CA ASN A 160 -15.20 -17.72 27.58
C ASN A 160 -14.35 -16.85 26.65
N ASN A 161 -14.92 -15.79 26.06
CA ASN A 161 -14.26 -14.92 25.10
C ASN A 161 -14.57 -13.45 25.38
N THR A 162 -13.53 -12.64 25.42
CA THR A 162 -13.66 -11.18 25.53
C THR A 162 -13.25 -10.53 24.22
N SER A 163 -14.17 -9.77 23.61
CA SER A 163 -13.89 -8.98 22.38
C SER A 163 -13.48 -9.84 21.16
N GLN A 164 -14.22 -10.93 20.90
CA GLN A 164 -14.06 -11.65 19.65
C GLN A 164 -14.65 -10.81 18.50
N LYS A 165 -13.82 -10.52 17.50
CA LYS A 165 -14.16 -9.66 16.35
C LYS A 165 -14.38 -10.50 15.09
N LYS A 166 -15.09 -9.93 14.12
CA LYS A 166 -15.19 -10.50 12.78
C LYS A 166 -13.83 -10.57 12.09
N PRO A 167 -13.61 -11.55 11.20
CA PRO A 167 -12.40 -11.64 10.38
C PRO A 167 -12.16 -10.36 9.55
N LEU A 168 -10.92 -10.18 9.12
CA LEU A 168 -10.60 -9.16 8.14
C LEU A 168 -11.27 -9.49 6.80
N LEU A 169 -11.54 -8.46 5.99
CA LEU A 169 -11.90 -8.66 4.59
C LEU A 169 -10.80 -9.50 3.92
N ASN A 170 -11.23 -10.51 3.15
CA ASN A 170 -10.31 -11.58 2.76
C ASN A 170 -9.40 -11.23 1.58
N PHE A 171 -9.77 -10.25 0.73
CA PHE A 171 -9.03 -9.99 -0.49
C PHE A 171 -9.04 -8.51 -0.91
N PHE A 172 -8.13 -8.13 -1.82
CA PHE A 172 -7.99 -6.73 -2.22
C PHE A 172 -9.24 -6.16 -2.90
N ILE A 173 -10.00 -7.00 -3.62
CA ILE A 173 -11.24 -6.56 -4.29
C ILE A 173 -12.23 -6.05 -3.23
N ASP A 174 -12.45 -6.81 -2.15
CA ASP A 174 -13.37 -6.43 -1.07
C ASP A 174 -12.84 -5.25 -0.27
N ARG A 175 -11.53 -5.25 0.01
CA ARG A 175 -10.87 -4.21 0.81
C ARG A 175 -10.87 -2.85 0.14
N TYR A 176 -10.72 -2.80 -1.19
CA TYR A 176 -10.50 -1.57 -1.95
C TYR A 176 -11.66 -1.16 -2.87
N VAL A 177 -12.88 -1.67 -2.66
CA VAL A 177 -14.07 -1.28 -3.46
C VAL A 177 -14.21 0.24 -3.56
N ASP A 178 -14.14 0.95 -2.42
CA ASP A 178 -14.27 2.41 -2.39
C ASP A 178 -13.09 3.10 -3.10
N ALA A 179 -11.89 2.56 -2.95
CA ALA A 179 -10.71 3.09 -3.61
C ALA A 179 -10.82 3.01 -5.14
N TYR A 180 -11.29 1.88 -5.67
CA TYR A 180 -11.51 1.71 -7.12
C TYR A 180 -12.59 2.65 -7.64
N LYS A 181 -13.72 2.81 -6.93
CA LYS A 181 -14.76 3.77 -7.30
C LYS A 181 -14.22 5.19 -7.35
N LEU A 182 -13.52 5.63 -6.29
CA LEU A 182 -12.93 6.97 -6.22
C LEU A 182 -11.86 7.21 -7.30
N GLN A 183 -11.08 6.17 -7.63
CA GLN A 183 -10.09 6.24 -8.70
C GLN A 183 -10.75 6.42 -10.08
N LEU A 184 -11.83 5.69 -10.36
CA LEU A 184 -12.60 5.83 -11.60
C LEU A 184 -13.31 7.19 -11.69
N ASP A 185 -13.88 7.68 -10.60
CA ASP A 185 -14.47 9.03 -10.54
C ASP A 185 -13.44 10.13 -10.81
N GLU A 186 -12.20 9.96 -10.31
CA GLU A 186 -11.13 10.91 -10.61
C GLU A 186 -10.69 10.82 -12.07
N LEU A 187 -10.58 9.62 -12.64
CA LEU A 187 -10.27 9.44 -14.06
C LEU A 187 -11.32 10.13 -14.95
N ALA A 188 -12.61 9.97 -14.63
CA ALA A 188 -13.68 10.64 -15.34
C ALA A 188 -13.54 12.18 -15.26
N ARG A 189 -13.31 12.71 -14.06
CA ARG A 189 -13.06 14.15 -13.85
C ARG A 189 -11.81 14.65 -14.57
N TYR A 190 -10.72 13.90 -14.54
CA TYR A 190 -9.49 14.21 -15.27
C TYR A 190 -9.75 14.25 -16.78
N THR A 191 -10.55 13.32 -17.29
CA THR A 191 -10.90 13.27 -18.70
C THR A 191 -11.71 14.49 -19.12
N LEU A 192 -12.64 14.94 -18.30
CA LEU A 192 -13.52 16.08 -18.58
C LEU A 192 -12.85 17.45 -18.31
N LYS A 193 -12.16 17.60 -17.17
CA LYS A 193 -11.70 18.90 -16.65
C LYS A 193 -10.19 19.15 -16.77
N LYS A 194 -9.42 18.21 -17.34
CA LYS A 194 -7.96 18.29 -17.50
C LYS A 194 -7.14 18.45 -16.17
N ASN A 195 -7.73 18.23 -15.01
CA ASN A 195 -7.00 18.23 -13.75
C ASN A 195 -6.10 17.00 -13.67
N LYS A 196 -4.85 17.16 -13.22
CA LYS A 196 -3.96 15.99 -13.01
C LYS A 196 -4.52 15.05 -11.94
N PRO A 197 -4.48 13.71 -12.16
CA PRO A 197 -4.90 12.74 -11.16
C PRO A 197 -3.89 12.65 -10.02
N ILE A 198 -4.35 12.15 -8.84
CA ILE A 198 -3.48 11.92 -7.68
C ILE A 198 -2.40 10.86 -7.98
N SER A 199 -2.71 9.87 -8.82
CA SER A 199 -1.76 8.89 -9.35
C SER A 199 -1.47 9.16 -10.81
N SER A 200 -0.58 10.09 -11.07
CA SER A 200 -0.21 10.52 -12.42
C SER A 200 0.73 9.55 -13.12
N PHE A 201 0.94 9.75 -14.40
CA PHE A 201 1.89 8.97 -15.20
C PHE A 201 3.34 9.09 -14.70
N GLU A 202 3.70 10.22 -14.11
CA GLU A 202 5.03 10.47 -13.56
C GLU A 202 5.30 9.71 -12.25
N ASP A 203 4.26 9.14 -11.63
CA ASP A 203 4.39 8.38 -10.38
C ASP A 203 4.89 6.94 -10.59
N GLY A 204 4.85 6.42 -11.83
CA GLY A 204 5.26 5.04 -12.17
C GLY A 204 6.70 4.84 -12.62
#